data_c61302f2ac7a147e4f67aa2387b579e8
#
_entry.id   c61302f2ac7a147e4f67aa2387b579e8
#
_cell.length_a   1.000
_cell.length_b   1.000
_cell.length_c   1.000
_cell.angle_alpha   90.00
_cell.angle_beta   90.00
_cell.angle_gamma   90.00
#
_symmetry.space_group_name_H-M   'P 1'
#
loop_
_entity.id
_entity.type
_entity.pdbx_description
1 polymer ?
#
loop_
_entity_poly.entity_id
_entity_poly.type
_entity_poly.pdbx_seq_one_letter_code
_entity_poly.pdbx_strand_id
1 'polypeptide(L)'
;MKVIYENKLDLLIQVHTTLPPGRIGLAPEPVINNRQISYPLGPNAGLTEILIPAGYVQTAYDPSFELATDTNGRKVYRSVTGITPTPIPAPGLPFSINFLVEPGMEHVALKAATAYQAASKRRVPPPMFPSLPREP
;
A
#
# COMPACT_ATOMS: atom_id res chain seq x y z
N MET A 1 9.87 -7.15 -16.72
CA MET A 1 11.12 -6.89 -17.47
C MET A 1 10.87 -6.26 -18.83
N LYS A 2 10.14 -6.90 -19.75
CA LYS A 2 9.89 -6.37 -21.11
C LYS A 2 9.46 -4.89 -21.11
N VAL A 3 8.54 -4.47 -20.26
CA VAL A 3 8.04 -3.08 -20.19
C VAL A 3 9.15 -2.08 -19.85
N ILE A 4 10.05 -2.42 -18.92
CA ILE A 4 11.18 -1.56 -18.52
C ILE A 4 12.11 -1.33 -19.72
N TYR A 5 12.49 -2.39 -20.40
CA TYR A 5 13.41 -2.31 -21.55
C TYR A 5 12.80 -1.61 -22.75
N GLU A 6 11.59 -2.00 -23.16
CA GLU A 6 10.95 -1.43 -24.36
C GLU A 6 10.66 0.06 -24.22
N ASN A 7 10.37 0.51 -22.98
CA ASN A 7 10.07 1.92 -22.72
C ASN A 7 11.25 2.70 -22.12
N LYS A 8 12.42 2.07 -21.99
CA LYS A 8 13.64 2.69 -21.45
C LYS A 8 13.39 3.35 -20.08
N LEU A 9 12.70 2.63 -19.20
CA LEU A 9 12.39 3.12 -17.87
C LEU A 9 13.51 2.81 -16.89
N ASP A 10 13.82 3.75 -16.00
CA ASP A 10 14.79 3.54 -14.94
C ASP A 10 14.20 2.72 -13.79
N LEU A 11 12.89 2.88 -13.52
CA LEU A 11 12.16 2.17 -12.48
C LEU A 11 10.65 2.19 -12.75
N LEU A 12 9.92 1.34 -12.02
CA LEU A 12 8.46 1.37 -11.97
C LEU A 12 7.99 1.84 -10.58
N ILE A 13 6.88 2.54 -10.55
CA ILE A 13 6.24 2.97 -9.30
C ILE A 13 4.85 2.37 -9.23
N GLN A 14 4.50 1.81 -8.07
CA GLN A 14 3.15 1.34 -7.78
C GLN A 14 2.77 1.60 -6.33
N VAL A 15 1.48 1.59 -6.02
CA VAL A 15 1.03 1.55 -4.63
C VAL A 15 1.33 0.17 -4.04
N HIS A 16 1.76 0.13 -2.77
CA HIS A 16 2.10 -1.14 -2.12
C HIS A 16 0.86 -1.99 -1.84
N THR A 17 -0.20 -1.36 -1.33
CA THR A 17 -1.46 -2.03 -0.98
C THR A 17 -2.64 -1.24 -1.51
N THR A 18 -3.74 -1.93 -1.79
CA THR A 18 -4.99 -1.28 -2.22
C THR A 18 -5.81 -0.72 -1.08
N LEU A 19 -5.55 -1.20 0.14
CA LEU A 19 -6.30 -0.81 1.33
C LEU A 19 -5.34 -0.37 2.43
N PRO A 20 -5.74 0.59 3.27
CA PRO A 20 -5.00 0.92 4.47
C PRO A 20 -5.02 -0.25 5.46
N PRO A 21 -4.14 -0.24 6.48
CA PRO A 21 -4.18 -1.22 7.56
C PRO A 21 -5.57 -1.31 8.20
N GLY A 22 -6.00 -2.53 8.51
CA GLY A 22 -7.26 -2.76 9.22
C GLY A 22 -7.25 -2.20 10.64
N ARG A 23 -8.43 -2.01 11.23
CA ARG A 23 -8.54 -1.58 12.62
C ARG A 23 -8.19 -2.71 13.58
N ILE A 24 -7.48 -2.36 14.66
CA ILE A 24 -7.21 -3.29 15.75
C ILE A 24 -8.54 -3.61 16.47
N GLY A 25 -8.79 -4.88 16.75
CA GLY A 25 -9.97 -5.35 17.48
C GLY A 25 -11.20 -5.65 16.63
N LEU A 26 -11.17 -5.36 15.33
CA LEU A 26 -12.18 -5.87 14.41
C LEU A 26 -11.85 -7.29 13.96
N ALA A 27 -12.89 -8.06 13.65
CA ALA A 27 -12.71 -9.36 13.03
C ALA A 27 -11.88 -9.19 11.73
N PRO A 28 -10.93 -10.12 11.46
CA PRO A 28 -10.17 -10.07 10.22
C PRO A 28 -11.13 -10.10 9.03
N GLU A 29 -10.92 -9.18 8.11
CA GLU A 29 -11.67 -9.19 6.85
C GLU A 29 -11.46 -10.53 6.15
N PRO A 30 -12.53 -11.18 5.71
CA PRO A 30 -12.35 -12.35 4.89
C PRO A 30 -11.62 -11.94 3.61
N VAL A 31 -10.62 -12.73 3.23
CA VAL A 31 -9.89 -12.51 1.97
C VAL A 31 -10.85 -12.78 0.81
N ILE A 32 -11.48 -11.72 0.34
CA ILE A 32 -12.47 -11.82 -0.71
C ILE A 32 -11.95 -11.12 -1.96
N ASN A 33 -11.88 -11.86 -3.05
CA ASN A 33 -11.57 -11.34 -4.39
C ASN A 33 -10.32 -10.45 -4.44
N ASN A 34 -9.27 -10.84 -3.74
CA ASN A 34 -8.01 -10.13 -3.78
C ASN A 34 -8.05 -8.66 -3.28
N ARG A 35 -8.99 -8.28 -2.44
CA ARG A 35 -9.08 -6.89 -1.94
C ARG A 35 -7.94 -6.46 -1.02
N GLN A 36 -7.31 -7.39 -0.33
CA GLN A 36 -6.17 -7.13 0.56
C GLN A 36 -4.83 -7.49 -0.09
N ILE A 37 -4.67 -7.20 -1.35
CA ILE A 37 -3.41 -7.52 -2.00
C ILE A 37 -2.43 -6.38 -1.80
N SER A 38 -1.32 -6.71 -1.14
CA SER A 38 -0.05 -6.14 -1.54
C SER A 38 0.20 -6.62 -2.97
N TYR A 39 0.50 -5.74 -3.88
CA TYR A 39 0.82 -6.15 -5.25
C TYR A 39 2.20 -6.83 -5.25
N PRO A 40 2.29 -8.17 -5.31
CA PRO A 40 3.56 -8.86 -5.28
C PRO A 40 4.25 -8.83 -6.66
N LEU A 41 4.15 -7.71 -7.36
CA LEU A 41 4.75 -7.58 -8.67
C LEU A 41 6.27 -7.71 -8.60
N GLY A 42 6.88 -7.06 -7.61
CA GLY A 42 8.32 -7.13 -7.40
C GLY A 42 8.80 -8.56 -7.21
N PRO A 43 8.37 -9.26 -6.16
CA PRO A 43 8.77 -10.65 -5.90
C PRO A 43 8.43 -11.60 -7.04
N ASN A 44 7.23 -11.50 -7.63
CA ASN A 44 6.81 -12.39 -8.71
C ASN A 44 7.56 -12.18 -10.02
N ALA A 45 8.01 -10.95 -10.26
CA ALA A 45 8.81 -10.60 -11.44
C ALA A 45 10.32 -10.67 -11.19
N GLY A 46 10.76 -11.00 -9.98
CA GLY A 46 12.17 -11.00 -9.58
C GLY A 46 12.78 -9.60 -9.54
N LEU A 47 11.97 -8.58 -9.26
CA LEU A 47 12.43 -7.20 -9.13
C LEU A 47 12.79 -6.88 -7.67
N THR A 48 13.73 -5.98 -7.49
CA THR A 48 14.01 -5.38 -6.18
C THR A 48 12.98 -4.30 -5.87
N GLU A 49 12.48 -4.30 -4.65
CA GLU A 49 11.46 -3.36 -4.16
C GLU A 49 11.99 -2.47 -3.03
N ILE A 50 11.73 -1.17 -3.12
CA ILE A 50 11.94 -0.22 -2.02
C ILE A 50 10.60 0.46 -1.70
N LEU A 51 10.14 0.29 -0.45
CA LEU A 51 8.91 0.91 0.05
C LEU A 51 9.22 2.27 0.67
N ILE A 52 8.40 3.25 0.32
CA ILE A 52 8.55 4.61 0.79
C ILE A 52 7.20 5.14 1.29
N PRO A 53 7.16 5.86 2.43
CA PRO A 53 5.96 6.54 2.88
C PRO A 53 5.45 7.51 1.83
N ALA A 54 4.20 7.35 1.39
CA ALA A 54 3.60 8.20 0.36
C ALA A 54 2.57 9.19 0.92
N GLY A 55 2.00 8.89 2.08
CA GLY A 55 1.03 9.77 2.71
C GLY A 55 0.18 9.06 3.75
N TYR A 56 -0.95 9.67 4.06
CA TYR A 56 -1.90 9.22 5.07
C TYR A 56 -3.31 9.27 4.55
N VAL A 57 -4.08 8.24 4.85
CA VAL A 57 -5.51 8.16 4.57
C VAL A 57 -6.27 8.62 5.81
N GLN A 58 -7.10 9.64 5.67
CA GLN A 58 -7.89 10.21 6.76
C GLN A 58 -9.33 9.68 6.82
N THR A 59 -9.69 8.81 5.91
CA THR A 59 -11.02 8.20 5.85
C THR A 59 -10.87 6.73 5.52
N ALA A 60 -11.47 5.87 6.32
CA ALA A 60 -11.55 4.44 6.04
C ALA A 60 -12.99 4.04 5.78
N TYR A 61 -13.16 3.12 4.85
CA TYR A 61 -14.42 2.44 4.59
C TYR A 61 -14.28 1.05 5.18
N ASP A 62 -14.96 0.81 6.30
CA ASP A 62 -15.00 -0.53 6.88
C ASP A 62 -15.84 -1.40 5.96
N PRO A 63 -15.26 -2.34 5.21
CA PRO A 63 -16.00 -3.12 4.25
C PRO A 63 -16.99 -4.01 5.01
N SER A 64 -18.23 -3.99 4.56
CA SER A 64 -19.26 -4.90 4.99
C SER A 64 -19.59 -5.85 3.86
N PHE A 65 -19.75 -7.12 4.18
CA PHE A 65 -20.02 -8.17 3.22
C PHE A 65 -21.24 -8.97 3.66
N GLU A 66 -22.05 -9.33 2.71
CA GLU A 66 -23.13 -10.28 2.90
C GLU A 66 -22.88 -11.56 2.12
N LEU A 67 -23.32 -12.69 2.68
CA LEU A 67 -23.27 -13.95 2.00
C LEU A 67 -24.47 -14.05 1.03
N ALA A 68 -24.19 -14.03 -0.26
CA ALA A 68 -25.17 -14.16 -1.32
C ALA A 68 -25.01 -15.50 -2.05
N THR A 69 -25.98 -15.82 -2.88
CA THR A 69 -25.87 -16.95 -3.80
C THR A 69 -25.79 -16.40 -5.23
N ASP A 70 -24.78 -16.83 -5.99
CA ASP A 70 -24.64 -16.43 -7.39
C ASP A 70 -25.64 -17.17 -8.30
N THR A 71 -25.64 -16.82 -9.58
CA THR A 71 -26.51 -17.44 -10.59
C THR A 71 -26.26 -18.94 -10.79
N ASN A 72 -25.12 -19.45 -10.34
CA ASN A 72 -24.72 -20.87 -10.42
C ASN A 72 -25.00 -21.63 -9.10
N GLY A 73 -25.69 -21.01 -8.14
CA GLY A 73 -25.99 -21.61 -6.84
C GLY A 73 -24.84 -21.63 -5.84
N ARG A 74 -23.70 -20.96 -6.13
CA ARG A 74 -22.54 -20.93 -5.25
C ARG A 74 -22.67 -19.82 -4.21
N LYS A 75 -22.22 -20.09 -2.99
CA LYS A 75 -22.11 -19.04 -1.96
C LYS A 75 -20.95 -18.11 -2.28
N VAL A 76 -21.25 -16.84 -2.41
CA VAL A 76 -20.29 -15.77 -2.70
C VAL A 76 -20.52 -14.61 -1.74
N TYR A 77 -19.44 -13.95 -1.35
CA TYR A 77 -19.55 -12.71 -0.59
C TYR A 77 -19.70 -11.53 -1.55
N ARG A 78 -20.65 -10.68 -1.28
CA ARG A 78 -20.86 -9.41 -2.01
C ARG A 78 -20.62 -8.23 -1.09
N SER A 79 -19.96 -7.20 -1.60
CA SER A 79 -19.82 -5.96 -0.86
C SER A 79 -21.18 -5.31 -0.68
N VAL A 80 -21.47 -4.89 0.54
CA VAL A 80 -22.65 -4.06 0.83
C VAL A 80 -22.38 -2.66 0.30
N THR A 81 -23.34 -2.08 -0.40
CA THR A 81 -23.30 -0.70 -0.88
C THR A 81 -23.72 0.28 0.21
N GLY A 82 -23.29 1.54 0.14
CA GLY A 82 -23.71 2.58 1.08
C GLY A 82 -22.96 2.58 2.41
N ILE A 83 -21.74 2.06 2.44
CA ILE A 83 -20.88 2.08 3.64
C ILE A 83 -20.56 3.53 4.00
N THR A 84 -20.87 3.91 5.23
CA THR A 84 -20.50 5.23 5.73
C THR A 84 -19.00 5.29 5.99
N PRO A 85 -18.29 6.29 5.46
CA PRO A 85 -16.87 6.46 5.74
C PRO A 85 -16.63 6.80 7.20
N THR A 86 -15.61 6.19 7.79
CA THR A 86 -15.17 6.47 9.14
C THR A 86 -13.99 7.44 9.10
N PRO A 87 -14.08 8.61 9.74
CA PRO A 87 -12.96 9.52 9.85
C PRO A 87 -11.87 8.93 10.76
N ILE A 88 -10.62 9.13 10.36
CA ILE A 88 -9.44 8.70 11.09
C ILE A 88 -8.72 9.93 11.62
N PRO A 89 -8.43 9.99 12.93
CA PRO A 89 -7.71 11.11 13.52
C PRO A 89 -6.36 11.36 12.81
N ALA A 90 -5.94 12.62 12.76
CA ALA A 90 -4.64 12.98 12.20
C ALA A 90 -3.50 12.27 12.95
N PRO A 91 -2.44 11.85 12.26
CA PRO A 91 -2.15 12.08 10.85
C PRO A 91 -2.90 11.16 9.87
N GLY A 92 -3.66 10.17 10.34
CA GLY A 92 -4.32 9.16 9.52
C GLY A 92 -3.58 7.82 9.48
N LEU A 93 -4.04 6.91 8.64
CA LEU A 93 -3.37 5.63 8.39
C LEU A 93 -2.31 5.79 7.29
N PRO A 94 -1.06 5.38 7.54
CA PRO A 94 0.02 5.51 6.55
C PRO A 94 -0.21 4.57 5.37
N PHE A 95 0.17 5.02 4.19
CA PHE A 95 0.30 4.16 3.01
C PHE A 95 1.64 4.38 2.33
N SER A 96 2.06 3.39 1.57
CA SER A 96 3.36 3.37 0.91
C SER A 96 3.23 3.21 -0.60
N ILE A 97 4.24 3.68 -1.31
CA ILE A 97 4.50 3.35 -2.70
C ILE A 97 5.77 2.51 -2.80
N ASN A 98 5.84 1.68 -3.83
CA ASN A 98 7.01 0.86 -4.12
C ASN A 98 7.74 1.42 -5.33
N PHE A 99 9.04 1.49 -5.23
CA PHE A 99 9.95 1.68 -6.36
C PHE A 99 10.53 0.33 -6.71
N LEU A 100 10.31 -0.09 -7.95
CA LEU A 100 10.68 -1.40 -8.47
C LEU A 100 11.79 -1.22 -9.50
N VAL A 101 12.87 -1.91 -9.31
CA VAL A 101 14.03 -1.91 -10.21
C VAL A 101 14.50 -3.33 -10.48
N GLU A 102 15.27 -3.49 -11.52
CA GLU A 102 15.97 -4.75 -11.78
C GLU A 102 17.02 -5.04 -10.69
N PRO A 103 17.27 -6.32 -10.38
CA PRO A 103 18.36 -6.70 -9.49
C PRO A 103 19.69 -6.10 -9.96
N GLY A 104 20.45 -5.52 -9.02
CA GLY A 104 21.68 -4.80 -9.32
C GLY A 104 21.48 -3.29 -9.60
N MET A 105 20.23 -2.83 -9.74
CA MET A 105 19.89 -1.42 -9.95
C MET A 105 19.34 -0.75 -8.67
N GLU A 106 19.63 -1.32 -7.50
CA GLU A 106 19.15 -0.80 -6.20
C GLU A 106 19.56 0.65 -5.96
N HIS A 107 20.71 1.06 -6.47
CA HIS A 107 21.21 2.43 -6.37
C HIS A 107 20.29 3.44 -7.09
N VAL A 108 19.63 3.06 -8.18
CA VAL A 108 18.66 3.89 -8.89
C VAL A 108 17.42 4.08 -8.03
N ALA A 109 16.89 2.99 -7.46
CA ALA A 109 15.73 3.05 -6.58
C ALA A 109 16.03 3.85 -5.31
N LEU A 110 17.21 3.69 -4.69
CA LEU A 110 17.63 4.46 -3.52
C LEU A 110 17.76 5.95 -3.83
N LYS A 111 18.34 6.31 -4.97
CA LYS A 111 18.44 7.70 -5.41
C LYS A 111 17.06 8.33 -5.62
N ALA A 112 16.17 7.63 -6.30
CA ALA A 112 14.79 8.09 -6.52
C ALA A 112 14.03 8.20 -5.20
N ALA A 113 14.16 7.21 -4.31
CA ALA A 113 13.55 7.19 -2.99
C ALA A 113 14.00 8.38 -2.14
N THR A 114 15.30 8.66 -2.12
CA THR A 114 15.88 9.80 -1.38
C THR A 114 15.37 11.13 -1.92
N ALA A 115 15.34 11.29 -3.24
CA ALA A 115 14.81 12.50 -3.88
C ALA A 115 13.31 12.68 -3.58
N TYR A 116 12.51 11.61 -3.68
CA TYR A 116 11.10 11.65 -3.35
C TYR A 116 10.87 12.02 -1.88
N GLN A 117 11.61 11.40 -0.95
CA GLN A 117 11.47 11.68 0.48
C GLN A 117 11.84 13.12 0.82
N ALA A 118 12.92 13.65 0.22
CA ALA A 118 13.35 15.03 0.40
C ALA A 118 12.30 16.04 -0.09
N ALA A 119 11.66 15.75 -1.23
CA ALA A 119 10.65 16.61 -1.82
C ALA A 119 9.29 16.49 -1.12
N SER A 120 8.84 15.27 -0.82
CA SER A 120 7.50 15.01 -0.31
C SER A 120 7.36 15.21 1.19
N LYS A 121 8.41 14.93 1.97
CA LYS A 121 8.45 14.99 3.45
C LYS A 121 7.27 14.25 4.11
N ARG A 122 6.86 13.10 3.53
CA ARG A 122 5.69 12.35 3.97
C ARG A 122 5.94 11.46 5.18
N ARG A 123 7.19 11.28 5.58
CA ARG A 123 7.52 10.54 6.79
C ARG A 123 7.28 11.43 8.01
N VAL A 124 6.27 11.07 8.79
CA VAL A 124 5.97 11.72 10.08
C VAL A 124 6.29 10.70 11.19
N PRO A 125 7.06 11.08 12.23
CA PRO A 125 7.27 10.22 13.38
C PRO A 125 5.93 9.84 14.03
N PRO A 126 5.79 8.63 14.60
CA PRO A 126 4.61 8.26 15.36
C PRO A 126 4.35 9.28 16.48
N PRO A 127 3.11 9.77 16.67
CA PRO A 127 2.83 10.81 17.67
C PRO A 127 3.20 10.42 19.11
N MET A 128 3.18 9.11 19.41
CA MET A 128 3.46 8.58 20.74
C MET A 128 4.97 8.37 21.01
N PHE A 129 5.82 8.54 20.01
CA PHE A 129 7.25 8.32 20.14
C PHE A 129 8.02 9.58 19.73
N PRO A 130 8.82 10.16 20.62
CA PRO A 130 9.65 11.29 20.25
C PRO A 130 10.67 10.88 19.18
N SER A 131 11.13 11.85 18.41
CA SER A 131 12.26 11.64 17.51
C SER A 131 13.46 11.13 18.31
N LEU A 132 14.14 10.12 17.80
CA LEU A 132 15.41 9.70 18.39
C LEU A 132 16.40 10.87 18.37
N PRO A 133 17.22 11.04 19.41
CA PRO A 133 18.31 11.99 19.37
C PRO A 133 19.13 11.72 18.11
N ARG A 134 19.51 12.77 17.40
CA ARG A 134 20.47 12.60 16.30
C ARG A 134 21.74 12.05 16.90
N GLU A 135 22.18 10.90 16.42
CA GLU A 135 23.54 10.47 16.69
C GLU A 135 24.51 11.56 16.21
N PRO A 136 25.54 11.84 17.00
CA PRO A 136 26.51 12.88 16.67
C PRO A 136 27.29 12.58 15.39
#